data_2502373eb01924d027e751248441bbfd
#
_entry.id   2502373eb01924d027e751248441bbfd
#
_cell.length_a   1.000
_cell.length_b   1.000
_cell.length_c   1.000
_cell.angle_alpha   90.00
_cell.angle_beta   90.00
_cell.angle_gamma   90.00
#
_symmetry.space_group_name_H-M   'P 1'
#
loop_
_entity.id
_entity.type
_entity.pdbx_description
1 polymer ?
#
loop_
_entity_poly.entity_id
_entity_poly.type
_entity_poly.pdbx_seq_one_letter_code
_entity_poly.pdbx_strand_id
1 'polypeptide(L)' 'MTVKEMIAALVEQGLSQKAIADLAGTTQPTIHRASKGAGVRYETGKEIERLYNERVPSAA' A
#
# COMPACT_ATOMS: atom_id res chain seq x y z
N MET A 1 2.22 -3.80 11.99
CA MET A 1 2.84 -3.10 10.84
C MET A 1 1.93 -1.99 10.35
N THR A 2 2.47 -0.85 10.02
CA THR A 2 1.65 0.30 9.57
C THR A 2 1.44 0.26 8.07
N VAL A 3 0.41 1.00 7.60
CA VAL A 3 0.16 1.17 6.17
C VAL A 3 1.38 1.77 5.48
N LYS A 4 2.04 2.74 6.13
CA LYS A 4 3.26 3.36 5.61
C LYS A 4 4.33 2.30 5.32
N GLU A 5 4.53 1.39 6.25
CA GLU A 5 5.52 0.31 6.09
C GLU A 5 5.13 -0.66 4.99
N MET A 6 3.85 -0.98 4.89
CA MET A 6 3.37 -1.87 3.83
C MET A 6 3.56 -1.25 2.45
N ILE A 7 3.28 0.03 2.31
CA ILE A 7 3.50 0.74 1.04
C ILE A 7 4.98 0.75 0.68
N ALA A 8 5.87 1.00 1.66
CA ALA A 8 7.30 0.99 1.41
C ALA A 8 7.76 -0.39 0.91
N ALA A 9 7.26 -1.45 1.52
CA ALA A 9 7.61 -2.81 1.09
C ALA A 9 7.11 -3.10 -0.32
N LEU A 10 5.90 -2.64 -0.66
CA LEU A 10 5.35 -2.82 -2.01
C LEU A 10 6.18 -2.08 -3.06
N VAL A 11 6.63 -0.87 -2.74
CA VAL A 11 7.50 -0.11 -3.63
C VAL A 11 8.81 -0.85 -3.85
N GLU A 12 9.36 -1.48 -2.83
CA GLU A 12 10.57 -2.28 -2.96
C GLU A 12 10.37 -3.50 -3.84
N GLN A 13 9.15 -4.00 -3.95
CA GLN A 13 8.82 -5.11 -4.85
C GLN A 13 8.65 -4.63 -6.30
N GLY A 14 8.85 -3.34 -6.56
CA GLY A 14 8.78 -2.80 -7.91
C GLY A 14 7.47 -2.13 -8.27
N LEU A 15 6.56 -1.98 -7.32
CA LEU A 15 5.27 -1.32 -7.57
C LEU A 15 5.41 0.19 -7.39
N SER A 16 4.91 0.94 -8.37
CA SER A 16 4.84 2.40 -8.24
C SER A 16 3.65 2.77 -7.34
N GLN A 17 3.65 4.01 -6.84
CA GLN A 17 2.51 4.50 -6.08
C GLN A 17 1.23 4.45 -6.90
N LYS A 18 1.32 4.74 -8.20
CA LYS A 18 0.17 4.67 -9.09
C LYS A 18 -0.35 3.24 -9.21
N ALA A 19 0.55 2.27 -9.35
CA ALA A 19 0.15 0.86 -9.42
C ALA A 19 -0.52 0.42 -8.13
N ILE A 20 0.03 0.80 -6.98
CA ILE A 20 -0.57 0.48 -5.69
C ILE A 20 -1.97 1.09 -5.59
N ALA A 21 -2.12 2.36 -6.01
CA ALA A 21 -3.41 3.04 -5.99
C ALA A 21 -4.44 2.31 -6.85
N ASP A 22 -4.04 1.94 -8.07
CA ASP A 22 -4.93 1.23 -8.99
C ASP A 22 -5.38 -0.11 -8.41
N LEU A 23 -4.45 -0.86 -7.83
CA LEU A 23 -4.75 -2.18 -7.27
C LEU A 23 -5.54 -2.10 -5.97
N ALA A 24 -5.33 -1.05 -5.20
CA ALA A 24 -6.06 -0.87 -3.94
C ALA A 24 -7.39 -0.13 -4.11
N GLY A 25 -7.71 0.30 -5.32
CA GLY A 25 -8.97 0.98 -5.59
C GLY A 25 -9.03 2.40 -5.04
N THR A 26 -7.91 3.09 -5.01
CA THR A 26 -7.84 4.45 -4.50
C THR A 26 -7.03 5.33 -5.47
N THR A 27 -6.64 6.53 -5.07
CA THR A 27 -5.93 7.47 -5.92
C THR A 27 -4.46 7.55 -5.54
N GLN A 28 -3.64 7.96 -6.51
CA GLN A 28 -2.20 8.13 -6.26
C GLN A 28 -1.92 9.15 -5.15
N PRO A 29 -2.59 10.32 -5.08
CA PRO A 29 -2.37 11.24 -3.97
C PRO A 29 -2.65 10.61 -2.60
N THR A 30 -3.66 9.74 -2.49
CA THR A 30 -3.95 9.03 -1.26
C THR A 30 -2.79 8.14 -0.86
N ILE A 31 -2.25 7.37 -1.81
CA ILE A 31 -1.10 6.50 -1.55
C ILE A 31 0.13 7.33 -1.20
N HIS A 32 0.36 8.44 -1.90
CA HIS A 32 1.49 9.31 -1.60
C HIS A 32 1.43 9.82 -0.15
N ARG A 33 0.26 10.33 0.26
CA ARG A 33 0.09 10.81 1.64
C ARG A 33 0.27 9.68 2.66
N ALA A 34 -0.28 8.50 2.35
CA ALA A 34 -0.14 7.34 3.23
C ALA A 34 1.33 6.91 3.35
N SER A 35 2.10 7.04 2.28
CA SER A 35 3.54 6.71 2.31
C SER A 35 4.31 7.66 3.22
N LYS A 36 3.73 8.82 3.52
CA LYS A 36 4.31 9.80 4.45
C LYS A 36 3.75 9.66 5.86
N GLY A 37 2.86 8.70 6.09
CA GLY A 37 2.32 8.42 7.42
C GLY A 37 0.88 8.86 7.64
N ALA A 38 0.21 9.45 6.64
CA ALA A 38 -1.19 9.83 6.76
C ALA A 38 -2.07 8.59 6.83
N GLY A 39 -3.20 8.70 7.53
CA GLY A 39 -4.16 7.62 7.63
C GLY A 39 -4.93 7.40 6.34
N VAL A 40 -5.53 6.22 6.20
CA VAL A 40 -6.40 5.88 5.08
C VAL A 40 -7.70 5.30 5.63
N ARG A 41 -8.71 5.22 4.76
CA ARG A 41 -9.96 4.56 5.13
C ARG A 41 -9.70 3.09 5.44
N TYR A 42 -10.57 2.50 6.26
CA TYR A 42 -10.45 1.09 6.62
C TYR A 42 -10.38 0.18 5.39
N GLU A 43 -11.28 0.38 4.43
CA GLU A 43 -11.31 -0.44 3.21
C GLU A 43 -10.03 -0.32 2.40
N THR A 44 -9.50 0.90 2.28
CA THR A 44 -8.24 1.13 1.58
C THR A 44 -7.09 0.44 2.32
N GLY A 45 -7.08 0.54 3.64
CA GLY A 45 -6.05 -0.12 4.45
C GLY A 45 -6.09 -1.64 4.29
N LYS A 46 -7.29 -2.22 4.25
CA LYS A 46 -7.46 -3.66 4.04
C LYS A 46 -6.95 -4.10 2.67
N GLU A 47 -7.20 -3.29 1.63
CA GLU A 47 -6.70 -3.62 0.29
C GLU A 47 -5.20 -3.52 0.19
N ILE A 48 -4.59 -2.53 0.85
CA ILE A 48 -3.14 -2.41 0.91
C ILE A 48 -2.55 -3.61 1.65
N GLU A 49 -3.16 -4.02 2.75
CA GLU A 49 -2.73 -5.19 3.51
C GLU A 49 -2.80 -6.47 2.65
N ARG A 50 -3.89 -6.61 1.88
CA ARG A 50 -4.04 -7.76 0.98
C ARG A 50 -2.92 -7.78 -0.06
N LEU A 51 -2.62 -6.64 -0.67
CA LEU A 51 -1.54 -6.53 -1.64
C LEU A 51 -0.20 -6.87 -1.01
N TYR A 52 0.03 -6.37 0.20
CA TYR A 52 1.26 -6.64 0.93
C TYR A 52 1.43 -8.14 1.15
N ASN A 53 0.38 -8.82 1.62
CA ASN A 53 0.44 -10.24 1.89
C ASN A 53 0.63 -11.07 0.61
N GLU A 54 0.08 -10.61 -0.51
CA GLU A 54 0.20 -11.31 -1.79
C GLU A 54 1.55 -11.12 -2.46
N ARG A 55 2.14 -9.94 -2.29
CA ARG A 55 3.29 -9.53 -3.10
C ARG A 55 4.61 -9.50 -2.35
N VAL A 56 4.59 -9.53 -1.04
CA VAL A 56 5.80 -9.51 -0.21
C VAL A 56 5.99 -10.91 0.38
N PRO A 57 6.91 -11.71 -0.18
CA PRO A 57 7.03 -13.13 0.21
C PRO A 57 7.29 -13.33 1.70
N SER A 58 8.05 -12.44 2.32
CA SER A 58 8.39 -12.57 3.73
C SER A 58 7.23 -12.26 4.66
N ALA A 59 6.11 -11.78 4.13
CA ALA A 59 4.91 -11.47 4.92
C ALA A 59 4.02 -12.70 5.12
N ALA A 60 4.22 -13.74 4.36
CA ALA A 60 3.38 -14.94 4.43
C ALA A 60 3.70 -15.81 5.64
#